data_43b0224841f2f8ad5529fc0f6ed4825c
#
_entry.id   43b0224841f2f8ad5529fc0f6ed4825c
#
_cell.length_a   1.000
_cell.length_b   1.000
_cell.length_c   1.000
_cell.angle_alpha   90.00
_cell.angle_beta   90.00
_cell.angle_gamma   90.00
#
_symmetry.space_group_name_H-M   'P 1'
#
loop_
_entity.id
_entity.type
_entity.pdbx_description
1 polymer ?
#
loop_
_entity_poly.entity_id
_entity_poly.type
_entity_poly.pdbx_seq_one_letter_code
_entity_poly.pdbx_strand_id
1 'polypeptide(L)'
;NKADWRRSNVNVLIKKLHETIRAVKPWVKFGISPFGIYRNQKSDPLGSDTNGLQNYDDLYADVLLWAREGWIDYNIPQIYWEIGHKAADYETLVKWWATHSENRPLFIGQSVSNTIQHADPKNPSINQLPRKMALQRAYQTIGGSCQWYASAVVENQGRYRDALVSEYHKYPALIPVFDFMDNKAPGKVRKMKKVWTEDGY
;
A
#
# COMPACT_ATOMS: atom_id res chain seq x y z
N ASN A 1 -2.98 23.72 19.80
CA ASN A 1 -3.91 23.01 20.68
C ASN A 1 -3.35 21.62 21.05
N LYS A 2 -4.08 20.82 21.86
CA LYS A 2 -3.62 19.50 22.32
C LYS A 2 -3.45 18.48 21.17
N ALA A 3 -4.31 18.54 20.16
CA ALA A 3 -4.23 17.66 19.00
C ALA A 3 -2.99 17.99 18.14
N ASP A 4 -2.71 19.26 17.92
CA ASP A 4 -1.51 19.69 17.17
C ASP A 4 -0.22 19.30 17.89
N TRP A 5 -0.20 19.43 19.21
CA TRP A 5 0.93 18.99 20.01
C TRP A 5 1.18 17.46 19.88
N ARG A 6 0.09 16.65 19.89
CA ARG A 6 0.20 15.21 19.68
C ARG A 6 0.72 14.87 18.29
N ARG A 7 0.16 15.51 17.23
CA ARG A 7 0.66 15.33 15.85
C ARG A 7 2.13 15.72 15.72
N SER A 8 2.52 16.84 16.31
CA SER A 8 3.91 17.29 16.34
C SER A 8 4.84 16.23 16.94
N ASN A 9 4.44 15.59 18.04
CA ASN A 9 5.25 14.51 18.64
C ASN A 9 5.38 13.29 17.73
N VAL A 10 4.29 12.89 17.06
CA VAL A 10 4.33 11.78 16.10
C VAL A 10 5.19 12.15 14.89
N ASN A 11 5.07 13.38 14.38
CA ASN A 11 5.90 13.88 13.28
C ASN A 11 7.40 13.85 13.63
N VAL A 12 7.75 14.29 14.83
CA VAL A 12 9.15 14.23 15.34
C VAL A 12 9.65 12.78 15.39
N LEU A 13 8.82 11.84 15.85
CA LEU A 13 9.17 10.42 15.88
C LEU A 13 9.46 9.88 14.48
N ILE A 14 8.54 10.09 13.52
CA ILE A 14 8.69 9.62 12.14
C ILE A 14 9.94 10.21 11.48
N LYS A 15 10.15 11.51 11.64
CA LYS A 15 11.35 12.19 11.13
C LYS A 15 12.63 11.60 11.70
N LYS A 16 12.70 11.39 13.01
CA LYS A 16 13.87 10.78 13.66
C LYS A 16 14.13 9.35 13.19
N LEU A 17 13.08 8.55 12.99
CA LEU A 17 13.22 7.21 12.44
C LEU A 17 13.81 7.25 11.02
N HIS A 18 13.29 8.12 10.16
CA HIS A 18 13.84 8.33 8.83
C HIS A 18 15.32 8.71 8.87
N GLU A 19 15.68 9.74 9.63
CA GLU A 19 17.04 10.25 9.75
C GLU A 19 18.01 9.16 10.26
N THR A 20 17.56 8.37 11.26
CA THR A 20 18.36 7.27 11.83
C THR A 20 18.59 6.16 10.81
N ILE A 21 17.55 5.75 10.09
CA ILE A 21 17.65 4.73 9.05
C ILE A 21 18.60 5.20 7.94
N ARG A 22 18.47 6.44 7.48
CA ARG A 22 19.35 7.02 6.45
C ARG A 22 20.81 7.11 6.89
N ALA A 23 21.07 7.43 8.13
CA ALA A 23 22.42 7.50 8.69
C ALA A 23 23.10 6.12 8.79
N VAL A 24 22.34 5.07 9.14
CA VAL A 24 22.90 3.74 9.43
C VAL A 24 22.86 2.83 8.21
N LYS A 25 21.76 2.85 7.45
CA LYS A 25 21.52 1.98 6.27
C LYS A 25 20.76 2.76 5.20
N PRO A 26 21.39 3.64 4.43
CA PRO A 26 20.73 4.54 3.50
C PRO A 26 19.97 3.82 2.36
N TRP A 27 20.27 2.55 2.10
CA TRP A 27 19.57 1.73 1.10
C TRP A 27 18.28 1.08 1.61
N VAL A 28 18.02 1.11 2.93
CA VAL A 28 16.79 0.53 3.51
C VAL A 28 15.63 1.47 3.27
N LYS A 29 14.56 0.94 2.71
CA LYS A 29 13.30 1.67 2.47
C LYS A 29 12.47 1.71 3.74
N PHE A 30 12.00 2.89 4.10
CA PHE A 30 11.14 3.11 5.26
C PHE A 30 9.72 3.48 4.81
N GLY A 31 8.75 2.63 5.05
CA GLY A 31 7.35 2.83 4.71
C GLY A 31 6.42 2.80 5.90
N ILE A 32 5.22 3.32 5.68
CA ILE A 32 4.14 3.34 6.67
C ILE A 32 2.95 2.56 6.13
N SER A 33 2.30 1.80 7.01
CA SER A 33 1.00 1.18 6.75
C SER A 33 -0.06 1.81 7.66
N PRO A 34 -0.61 2.98 7.29
CA PRO A 34 -1.55 3.70 8.10
C PRO A 34 -2.94 3.09 8.03
N PHE A 35 -3.83 3.52 8.90
CA PHE A 35 -5.26 3.22 8.79
C PHE A 35 -5.81 3.69 7.43
N GLY A 36 -6.85 3.03 6.90
CA GLY A 36 -7.32 3.25 5.52
C GLY A 36 -7.91 4.64 5.25
N ILE A 37 -8.38 5.36 6.27
CA ILE A 37 -8.98 6.69 6.13
C ILE A 37 -7.99 7.74 6.65
N TYR A 38 -7.56 8.67 5.77
CA TYR A 38 -6.75 9.80 6.21
C TYR A 38 -7.59 10.81 6.99
N ARG A 39 -8.64 11.36 6.36
CA ARG A 39 -9.70 12.19 6.95
C ARG A 39 -11.03 11.90 6.27
N ASN A 40 -12.12 12.04 7.00
CA ASN A 40 -13.45 12.02 6.42
C ASN A 40 -13.76 13.37 5.77
N GLN A 41 -14.53 13.39 4.70
CA GLN A 41 -14.95 14.63 4.03
C GLN A 41 -15.71 15.59 4.95
N LYS A 42 -16.40 15.07 5.96
CA LYS A 42 -17.06 15.91 7.01
C LYS A 42 -16.06 16.65 7.90
N SER A 43 -14.86 16.10 8.09
CA SER A 43 -13.79 16.73 8.89
C SER A 43 -12.93 17.68 8.06
N ASP A 44 -12.76 17.38 6.78
CA ASP A 44 -11.98 18.17 5.83
C ASP A 44 -12.54 17.99 4.42
N PRO A 45 -12.82 19.07 3.66
CA PRO A 45 -13.33 18.96 2.28
C PRO A 45 -12.44 18.15 1.33
N LEU A 46 -11.14 18.06 1.61
CA LEU A 46 -10.19 17.21 0.84
C LEU A 46 -10.17 15.76 1.32
N GLY A 47 -10.92 15.41 2.36
CA GLY A 47 -11.04 14.05 2.88
C GLY A 47 -11.82 13.13 1.95
N SER A 48 -11.74 11.83 2.20
CA SER A 48 -12.53 10.83 1.48
C SER A 48 -14.00 10.85 1.92
N ASP A 49 -14.90 10.44 1.02
CA ASP A 49 -16.32 10.24 1.34
C ASP A 49 -16.49 8.98 2.21
N THR A 50 -16.16 9.14 3.48
CA THR A 50 -16.11 8.07 4.47
C THR A 50 -16.65 8.57 5.83
N ASN A 51 -16.91 7.63 6.74
CA ASN A 51 -17.35 7.93 8.09
C ASN A 51 -16.75 6.90 9.07
N GLY A 52 -15.46 7.10 9.44
CA GLY A 52 -14.75 6.20 10.33
C GLY A 52 -13.57 6.86 11.01
N LEU A 53 -12.79 6.06 11.74
CA LEU A 53 -11.56 6.50 12.41
C LEU A 53 -10.60 7.13 11.39
N GLN A 54 -9.98 8.25 11.76
CA GLN A 54 -9.14 9.07 10.88
C GLN A 54 -7.68 9.07 11.34
N ASN A 55 -6.74 8.95 10.40
CA ASN A 55 -5.31 9.06 10.73
C ASN A 55 -4.99 10.43 11.36
N TYR A 56 -5.39 11.51 10.70
CA TYR A 56 -5.01 12.86 11.09
C TYR A 56 -5.67 13.32 12.39
N ASP A 57 -6.98 13.14 12.52
CA ASP A 57 -7.76 13.70 13.62
C ASP A 57 -7.76 12.79 14.86
N ASP A 58 -7.87 11.47 14.68
CA ASP A 58 -8.03 10.51 15.77
C ASP A 58 -6.70 9.87 16.19
N LEU A 59 -5.83 9.56 15.21
CA LEU A 59 -4.53 8.91 15.46
C LEU A 59 -3.36 9.89 15.47
N TYR A 60 -3.62 11.17 15.21
CA TYR A 60 -2.60 12.23 15.16
C TYR A 60 -1.47 11.96 14.16
N ALA A 61 -1.78 11.22 13.09
CA ALA A 61 -0.86 10.75 12.07
C ALA A 61 -1.03 11.56 10.78
N ASP A 62 -0.14 12.51 10.52
CA ASP A 62 -0.14 13.33 9.31
C ASP A 62 0.67 12.64 8.19
N VAL A 63 0.11 11.55 7.67
CA VAL A 63 0.76 10.68 6.68
C VAL A 63 1.09 11.43 5.39
N LEU A 64 0.25 12.38 4.97
CA LEU A 64 0.51 13.18 3.78
C LEU A 64 1.69 14.13 3.98
N LEU A 65 1.81 14.74 5.15
CA LEU A 65 3.00 15.53 5.50
C LEU A 65 4.27 14.67 5.41
N TRP A 66 4.26 13.47 5.98
CA TRP A 66 5.45 12.61 5.98
C TRP A 66 5.86 12.20 4.58
N ALA A 67 4.89 11.95 3.69
CA ALA A 67 5.13 11.67 2.28
C ALA A 67 5.71 12.90 1.55
N ARG A 68 5.12 14.08 1.73
CA ARG A 68 5.53 15.35 1.12
C ARG A 68 6.94 15.77 1.54
N GLU A 69 7.24 15.65 2.83
CA GLU A 69 8.55 15.98 3.40
C GLU A 69 9.63 14.91 3.11
N GLY A 70 9.24 13.78 2.51
CA GLY A 70 10.17 12.69 2.21
C GLY A 70 10.64 11.89 3.41
N TRP A 71 9.90 11.92 4.52
CA TRP A 71 10.23 11.14 5.71
C TRP A 71 9.81 9.68 5.60
N ILE A 72 8.98 9.34 4.61
CA ILE A 72 8.65 7.97 4.24
C ILE A 72 8.96 7.73 2.76
N ASP A 73 9.35 6.51 2.42
CA ASP A 73 9.69 6.12 1.05
C ASP A 73 8.48 5.56 0.30
N TYR A 74 7.54 4.95 1.00
CA TYR A 74 6.32 4.39 0.43
C TYR A 74 5.19 4.33 1.46
N ASN A 75 3.97 4.19 0.98
CA ASN A 75 2.77 4.15 1.79
C ASN A 75 1.92 2.91 1.47
N ILE A 76 1.38 2.25 2.51
CA ILE A 76 0.50 1.08 2.38
C ILE A 76 -0.76 1.27 3.24
N PRO A 77 -1.71 2.11 2.86
CA PRO A 77 -2.95 2.29 3.61
C PRO A 77 -3.72 0.97 3.73
N GLN A 78 -4.23 0.67 4.92
CA GLN A 78 -4.97 -0.54 5.26
C GLN A 78 -6.43 -0.41 4.81
N ILE A 79 -6.70 -0.66 3.52
CA ILE A 79 -8.05 -0.60 2.95
C ILE A 79 -8.66 -2.00 3.04
N TYR A 80 -9.04 -2.40 4.26
CA TYR A 80 -9.46 -3.78 4.54
C TYR A 80 -10.94 -4.06 4.32
N TRP A 81 -11.75 -3.04 4.02
CA TRP A 81 -13.20 -3.16 3.79
C TRP A 81 -13.53 -3.77 2.42
N GLU A 82 -14.77 -4.17 2.28
CA GLU A 82 -15.34 -4.62 1.01
C GLU A 82 -15.70 -3.43 0.10
N ILE A 83 -15.87 -3.72 -1.17
CA ILE A 83 -16.50 -2.80 -2.12
C ILE A 83 -17.98 -2.70 -1.74
N GLY A 84 -18.48 -1.49 -1.61
CA GLY A 84 -19.83 -1.20 -1.18
C GLY A 84 -20.02 -1.06 0.34
N HIS A 85 -18.93 -1.04 1.12
CA HIS A 85 -19.01 -0.78 2.57
C HIS A 85 -19.51 0.64 2.85
N LYS A 86 -20.61 0.76 3.61
CA LYS A 86 -21.33 2.04 3.80
C LYS A 86 -20.48 3.17 4.39
N ALA A 87 -19.56 2.85 5.29
CA ALA A 87 -18.78 3.87 6.00
C ALA A 87 -17.37 4.06 5.43
N ALA A 88 -16.85 3.09 4.67
CA ALA A 88 -15.48 3.09 4.17
C ALA A 88 -15.37 2.22 2.92
N ASP A 89 -16.04 2.63 1.84
CA ASP A 89 -16.04 1.88 0.59
C ASP A 89 -14.62 1.75 0.01
N TYR A 90 -14.27 0.52 -0.35
CA TYR A 90 -12.96 0.19 -0.89
C TYR A 90 -12.62 0.99 -2.16
N GLU A 91 -13.56 1.12 -3.09
CA GLU A 91 -13.36 1.84 -4.36
C GLU A 91 -13.10 3.33 -4.10
N THR A 92 -13.89 3.93 -3.22
CA THR A 92 -13.73 5.32 -2.77
C THR A 92 -12.35 5.56 -2.17
N LEU A 93 -11.89 4.68 -1.30
CA LEU A 93 -10.59 4.82 -0.64
C LEU A 93 -9.42 4.58 -1.59
N VAL A 94 -9.48 3.56 -2.46
CA VAL A 94 -8.44 3.33 -3.47
C VAL A 94 -8.29 4.54 -4.39
N LYS A 95 -9.39 5.11 -4.87
CA LYS A 95 -9.39 6.32 -5.69
C LYS A 95 -8.79 7.51 -4.95
N TRP A 96 -9.20 7.72 -3.70
CA TRP A 96 -8.70 8.82 -2.89
C TRP A 96 -7.18 8.72 -2.67
N TRP A 97 -6.67 7.58 -2.23
CA TRP A 97 -5.24 7.37 -2.04
C TRP A 97 -4.43 7.48 -3.33
N ALA A 98 -4.96 6.98 -4.44
CA ALA A 98 -4.30 7.08 -5.74
C ALA A 98 -4.07 8.52 -6.20
N THR A 99 -4.93 9.46 -5.78
CA THR A 99 -4.82 10.89 -6.10
C THR A 99 -4.09 11.71 -5.03
N HIS A 100 -3.76 11.11 -3.87
CA HIS A 100 -3.11 11.77 -2.73
C HIS A 100 -1.82 11.05 -2.29
N SER A 101 -1.08 10.46 -3.24
CA SER A 101 0.16 9.74 -2.94
C SER A 101 1.35 10.63 -2.60
N GLU A 102 1.25 11.94 -2.83
CA GLU A 102 2.32 12.95 -2.61
C GLU A 102 3.65 12.53 -3.28
N ASN A 103 3.57 11.97 -4.49
CA ASN A 103 4.70 11.46 -5.28
C ASN A 103 5.53 10.36 -4.58
N ARG A 104 4.92 9.65 -3.63
CA ARG A 104 5.52 8.44 -3.02
C ARG A 104 4.86 7.19 -3.57
N PRO A 105 5.62 6.11 -3.80
CA PRO A 105 5.06 4.82 -4.16
C PRO A 105 3.94 4.40 -3.22
N LEU A 106 2.81 4.04 -3.80
CA LEU A 106 1.61 3.63 -3.09
C LEU A 106 1.34 2.14 -3.34
N PHE A 107 1.09 1.41 -2.28
CA PHE A 107 0.61 0.02 -2.34
C PHE A 107 -0.68 -0.09 -1.53
N ILE A 108 -1.58 -0.96 -1.92
CA ILE A 108 -2.87 -1.10 -1.23
C ILE A 108 -2.80 -2.26 -0.24
N GLY A 109 -2.96 -1.95 1.06
CA GLY A 109 -3.18 -2.97 2.08
C GLY A 109 -4.57 -3.56 1.93
N GLN A 110 -4.67 -4.86 1.65
CA GLN A 110 -5.91 -5.55 1.31
C GLN A 110 -6.15 -6.75 2.24
N SER A 111 -7.35 -6.87 2.80
CA SER A 111 -7.76 -8.03 3.58
C SER A 111 -8.15 -9.18 2.67
N VAL A 112 -7.46 -10.31 2.79
CA VAL A 112 -7.79 -11.55 2.07
C VAL A 112 -9.15 -12.08 2.51
N SER A 113 -9.34 -12.26 3.81
CA SER A 113 -10.58 -12.81 4.37
C SER A 113 -11.79 -11.97 3.98
N ASN A 114 -11.70 -10.65 4.14
CA ASN A 114 -12.82 -9.76 3.78
C ASN A 114 -13.12 -9.78 2.27
N THR A 115 -12.07 -9.92 1.43
CA THR A 115 -12.23 -10.00 -0.02
C THR A 115 -12.95 -11.26 -0.46
N ILE A 116 -12.67 -12.43 0.16
CA ILE A 116 -13.30 -13.70 -0.22
C ILE A 116 -14.68 -13.89 0.38
N GLN A 117 -14.99 -13.24 1.50
CA GLN A 117 -16.28 -13.36 2.20
C GLN A 117 -17.39 -12.53 1.55
N HIS A 118 -17.06 -11.54 0.74
CA HIS A 118 -18.04 -10.65 0.10
C HIS A 118 -18.12 -10.92 -1.40
N ALA A 119 -19.35 -11.07 -1.88
CA ALA A 119 -19.63 -11.17 -3.31
C ALA A 119 -19.36 -9.84 -4.02
N ASP A 120 -18.96 -9.90 -5.29
CA ASP A 120 -18.81 -8.69 -6.12
C ASP A 120 -20.21 -8.07 -6.35
N PRO A 121 -20.38 -6.76 -6.08
CA PRO A 121 -21.70 -6.11 -6.27
C PRO A 121 -22.24 -6.16 -7.70
N LYS A 122 -21.36 -6.30 -8.71
CA LYS A 122 -21.75 -6.40 -10.12
C LYS A 122 -21.87 -7.83 -10.62
N ASN A 123 -21.29 -8.80 -9.90
CA ASN A 123 -21.37 -10.22 -10.22
C ASN A 123 -21.41 -11.07 -8.95
N PRO A 124 -22.58 -11.27 -8.34
CA PRO A 124 -22.72 -11.98 -7.06
C PRO A 124 -22.27 -13.44 -7.06
N SER A 125 -21.96 -14.03 -8.21
CA SER A 125 -21.46 -15.40 -8.31
C SER A 125 -19.95 -15.55 -8.01
N ILE A 126 -19.22 -14.44 -7.88
CA ILE A 126 -17.79 -14.40 -7.57
C ILE A 126 -17.50 -13.50 -6.38
N ASN A 127 -16.34 -13.70 -5.73
CA ASN A 127 -15.86 -12.78 -4.70
C ASN A 127 -15.28 -11.49 -5.29
N GLN A 128 -14.87 -10.55 -4.42
CA GLN A 128 -14.44 -9.23 -4.85
C GLN A 128 -13.00 -9.16 -5.38
N LEU A 129 -12.21 -10.24 -5.38
CA LEU A 129 -10.80 -10.21 -5.79
C LEU A 129 -10.61 -9.68 -7.22
N PRO A 130 -11.32 -10.16 -8.25
CA PRO A 130 -11.14 -9.68 -9.61
C PRO A 130 -11.33 -8.16 -9.73
N ARG A 131 -12.37 -7.64 -9.11
CA ARG A 131 -12.68 -6.21 -9.17
C ARG A 131 -11.69 -5.36 -8.38
N LYS A 132 -11.27 -5.80 -7.19
CA LYS A 132 -10.24 -5.11 -6.41
C LYS A 132 -8.91 -5.03 -7.17
N MET A 133 -8.49 -6.12 -7.81
CA MET A 133 -7.28 -6.13 -8.63
C MET A 133 -7.39 -5.21 -9.85
N ALA A 134 -8.55 -5.19 -10.51
CA ALA A 134 -8.80 -4.28 -11.63
C ALA A 134 -8.77 -2.80 -11.19
N LEU A 135 -9.37 -2.47 -10.05
CA LEU A 135 -9.36 -1.12 -9.48
C LEU A 135 -7.94 -0.64 -9.17
N GLN A 136 -7.11 -1.48 -8.53
CA GLN A 136 -5.73 -1.12 -8.25
C GLN A 136 -4.93 -0.85 -9.54
N ARG A 137 -5.10 -1.70 -10.56
CA ARG A 137 -4.40 -1.57 -11.85
C ARG A 137 -4.88 -0.41 -12.72
N ALA A 138 -6.03 0.18 -12.41
CA ALA A 138 -6.53 1.36 -13.12
C ALA A 138 -5.74 2.64 -12.80
N TYR A 139 -4.94 2.65 -11.72
CA TYR A 139 -4.16 3.81 -11.29
C TYR A 139 -2.66 3.53 -11.36
N GLN A 140 -1.95 4.30 -12.18
CA GLN A 140 -0.49 4.17 -12.33
C GLN A 140 0.30 4.48 -11.05
N THR A 141 -0.28 5.26 -10.15
CA THR A 141 0.32 5.59 -8.84
C THR A 141 0.35 4.40 -7.88
N ILE A 142 -0.44 3.34 -8.15
CA ILE A 142 -0.50 2.14 -7.32
C ILE A 142 0.49 1.10 -7.86
N GLY A 143 1.59 0.88 -7.13
CA GLY A 143 2.64 -0.06 -7.49
C GLY A 143 2.33 -1.53 -7.19
N GLY A 144 1.24 -1.81 -6.46
CA GLY A 144 0.86 -3.16 -6.10
C GLY A 144 0.01 -3.24 -4.83
N SER A 145 -0.05 -4.44 -4.23
CA SER A 145 -0.83 -4.68 -3.02
C SER A 145 -0.07 -5.48 -1.97
N CYS A 146 -0.40 -5.21 -0.71
CA CYS A 146 0.05 -5.97 0.45
C CYS A 146 -1.12 -6.78 0.99
N GLN A 147 -1.00 -8.10 0.97
CA GLN A 147 -2.08 -9.02 1.34
C GLN A 147 -2.09 -9.27 2.85
N TRP A 148 -3.15 -8.89 3.52
CA TRP A 148 -3.36 -9.15 4.94
C TRP A 148 -4.37 -10.30 5.10
N TYR A 149 -4.02 -11.39 5.74
CA TYR A 149 -2.74 -11.69 6.34
C TYR A 149 -2.11 -12.91 5.64
N ALA A 150 -0.82 -13.11 5.86
CA ALA A 150 -0.03 -14.09 5.11
C ALA A 150 -0.57 -15.53 5.22
N SER A 151 -1.02 -15.99 6.40
CA SER A 151 -1.53 -17.35 6.55
C SER A 151 -2.77 -17.61 5.68
N ALA A 152 -3.65 -16.63 5.50
CA ALA A 152 -4.81 -16.79 4.61
C ALA A 152 -4.42 -17.06 3.15
N VAL A 153 -3.30 -16.46 2.70
CA VAL A 153 -2.73 -16.73 1.37
C VAL A 153 -2.04 -18.10 1.34
N VAL A 154 -1.22 -18.42 2.34
CA VAL A 154 -0.48 -19.69 2.43
C VAL A 154 -1.44 -20.88 2.49
N GLU A 155 -2.49 -20.77 3.28
CA GLU A 155 -3.56 -21.78 3.42
C GLU A 155 -4.51 -21.83 2.21
N ASN A 156 -4.32 -20.92 1.25
CA ASN A 156 -5.16 -20.82 0.05
C ASN A 156 -6.66 -20.65 0.34
N GLN A 157 -7.00 -19.88 1.36
CA GLN A 157 -8.39 -19.65 1.74
C GLN A 157 -9.19 -19.13 0.54
N GLY A 158 -10.35 -19.73 0.27
CA GLY A 158 -11.20 -19.38 -0.87
C GLY A 158 -10.52 -19.43 -2.23
N ARG A 159 -9.45 -20.23 -2.39
CA ARG A 159 -8.60 -20.31 -3.59
C ARG A 159 -7.92 -18.99 -3.96
N TYR A 160 -7.69 -18.13 -2.97
CA TYR A 160 -7.11 -16.80 -3.19
C TYR A 160 -5.71 -16.85 -3.80
N ARG A 161 -4.82 -17.70 -3.23
CA ARG A 161 -3.47 -17.90 -3.76
C ARG A 161 -3.49 -18.42 -5.19
N ASP A 162 -4.35 -19.41 -5.48
CA ASP A 162 -4.46 -19.97 -6.82
C ASP A 162 -4.81 -18.88 -7.83
N ALA A 163 -5.78 -18.02 -7.54
CA ALA A 163 -6.16 -16.90 -8.38
C ALA A 163 -5.00 -15.88 -8.53
N LEU A 164 -4.27 -15.57 -7.45
CA LEU A 164 -3.10 -14.68 -7.56
C LEU A 164 -2.06 -15.26 -8.52
N VAL A 165 -1.70 -16.53 -8.40
CA VAL A 165 -0.65 -17.16 -9.20
C VAL A 165 -1.07 -17.36 -10.65
N SER A 166 -2.32 -17.82 -10.89
CA SER A 166 -2.77 -18.15 -12.25
C SER A 166 -3.20 -16.92 -13.07
N GLU A 167 -3.68 -15.85 -12.42
CA GLU A 167 -4.31 -14.75 -13.13
C GLU A 167 -3.57 -13.41 -12.94
N TYR A 168 -3.26 -13.03 -11.68
CA TYR A 168 -2.81 -11.67 -11.38
C TYR A 168 -1.30 -11.52 -11.28
N HIS A 169 -0.60 -12.52 -10.77
CA HIS A 169 0.86 -12.55 -10.58
C HIS A 169 1.52 -13.72 -11.31
N LYS A 170 1.00 -14.04 -12.49
CA LYS A 170 1.51 -15.14 -13.34
C LYS A 170 3.00 -14.98 -13.69
N TYR A 171 3.45 -13.75 -13.82
CA TYR A 171 4.83 -13.42 -14.12
C TYR A 171 5.45 -12.63 -12.99
N PRO A 172 6.75 -12.84 -12.69
CA PRO A 172 7.47 -12.02 -11.71
C PRO A 172 7.40 -10.54 -12.09
N ALA A 173 7.09 -9.69 -11.11
CA ALA A 173 7.15 -8.25 -11.27
C ALA A 173 8.56 -7.75 -10.95
N LEU A 174 8.99 -6.68 -11.62
CA LEU A 174 10.18 -5.95 -11.22
C LEU A 174 9.92 -5.23 -9.89
N ILE A 175 10.98 -5.11 -9.08
CA ILE A 175 10.91 -4.31 -7.86
C ILE A 175 10.63 -2.86 -8.26
N PRO A 176 9.66 -2.18 -7.61
CA PRO A 176 9.38 -0.78 -7.90
C PRO A 176 10.62 0.11 -7.74
N VAL A 177 10.81 1.01 -8.69
CA VAL A 177 11.91 1.97 -8.66
C VAL A 177 11.61 3.07 -7.66
N PHE A 178 12.64 3.50 -6.93
CA PHE A 178 12.60 4.58 -5.95
C PHE A 178 13.65 5.62 -6.36
N ASP A 179 13.35 6.40 -7.40
CA ASP A 179 14.28 7.32 -8.07
C ASP A 179 14.92 8.33 -7.11
N PHE A 180 14.22 8.69 -6.04
CA PHE A 180 14.72 9.61 -5.02
C PHE A 180 15.74 8.98 -4.05
N MET A 181 15.92 7.65 -4.07
CA MET A 181 16.94 6.96 -3.26
C MET A 181 18.22 6.71 -4.04
N ASP A 182 18.10 6.13 -5.23
CA ASP A 182 19.21 5.88 -6.15
C ASP A 182 18.68 5.78 -7.58
N ASN A 183 19.15 6.67 -8.45
CA ASN A 183 18.78 6.73 -9.85
C ASN A 183 19.91 6.28 -10.78
N LYS A 184 21.00 5.72 -10.24
CA LYS A 184 22.11 5.23 -11.04
C LYS A 184 21.77 3.86 -11.65
N ALA A 185 21.73 3.81 -12.96
CA ALA A 185 21.59 2.55 -13.64
C ALA A 185 22.78 1.61 -13.32
N PRO A 186 22.53 0.30 -13.09
CA PRO A 186 23.62 -0.65 -12.93
C PRO A 186 24.52 -0.63 -14.16
N GLY A 187 25.82 -0.85 -13.95
CA GLY A 187 26.79 -0.92 -15.04
C GLY A 187 26.45 -2.04 -16.02
N LYS A 188 26.85 -1.89 -17.27
CA LYS A 188 26.66 -2.94 -18.28
C LYS A 188 27.35 -4.24 -17.84
N VAL A 189 26.63 -5.37 -17.94
CA VAL A 189 27.23 -6.69 -17.76
C VAL A 189 28.27 -6.90 -18.86
N ARG A 190 29.55 -7.00 -18.48
CA ARG A 190 30.66 -7.16 -19.42
C ARG A 190 30.98 -8.60 -19.77
N LYS A 191 30.70 -9.52 -18.83
CA LYS A 191 30.90 -10.96 -19.00
C LYS A 191 29.82 -11.72 -18.23
N MET A 192 29.22 -12.72 -18.86
CA MET A 192 28.40 -13.72 -18.20
C MET A 192 29.08 -15.08 -18.31
N LYS A 193 29.19 -15.78 -17.19
CA LYS A 193 29.63 -17.18 -17.17
C LYS A 193 28.44 -18.02 -16.69
N LYS A 194 28.05 -18.98 -17.50
CA LYS A 194 27.04 -19.96 -17.15
C LYS A 194 27.72 -21.10 -16.37
N VAL A 195 27.28 -21.34 -15.16
CA VAL A 195 27.80 -22.42 -14.32
C VAL A 195 26.62 -23.32 -13.97
N TRP A 196 26.75 -24.61 -14.29
CA TRP A 196 25.82 -25.62 -13.83
C TRP A 196 26.17 -25.98 -12.38
N THR A 197 25.18 -26.05 -11.53
CA THR A 197 25.26 -26.56 -10.17
C THR A 197 24.35 -27.78 -10.04
N GLU A 198 24.49 -28.55 -8.98
CA GLU A 198 23.61 -29.70 -8.70
C GLU A 198 22.14 -29.29 -8.56
N ASP A 199 21.88 -28.03 -8.18
CA ASP A 199 20.53 -27.43 -8.00
C ASP A 199 20.01 -26.74 -9.29
N GLY A 200 20.74 -26.83 -10.40
CA GLY A 200 20.42 -26.17 -11.66
C GLY A 200 21.22 -24.88 -11.91
N TYR A 201 20.58 -23.89 -12.56
CA TYR A 201 21.21 -22.60 -12.87
C TYR A 201 21.21 -21.65 -11.68
#